data_9fff560b059d55f435f61b1bc401fa61
#
_entry.id   9fff560b059d55f435f61b1bc401fa61
#
_cell.length_a   1.000
_cell.length_b   1.000
_cell.length_c   1.000
_cell.angle_alpha   90.00
_cell.angle_beta   90.00
_cell.angle_gamma   90.00
#
_symmetry.space_group_name_H-M   'P 1'
#
loop_
_entity.id
_entity.type
_entity.pdbx_description
1 polymer ?
#
loop_
_entity_poly.entity_id
_entity_poly.type
_entity_poly.pdbx_seq_one_letter_code
_entity_poly.pdbx_strand_id
1 'polypeptide(L)'
;MIVVTGATGNVGRTLVRLLTEDGVPVTALARNIGGPGTVAADLAEPETLRGAFEGAEALFLLAAGERPYDVLDVAKAAGVRKVVLVSSQGAGTRPEVYALPRQFEAAVRESGLDWTILRPGGLDSNAFAWAESIRARRMAAAPFEDVGLPFVDPDDVAAVAATVLREDGHVGATYTLTGPALTTPRARAAAIAAALGEPVTFTEQTRAEAYDLMARFMPLPVVEGTLAILGEPTEEERLVSPDVERVLGRAPGTFAAWAERNAAAFR
;
A
#
# COMPACT_ATOMS: atom_id res chain seq x y z
N MET A 1 5.26 -7.22 21.29
CA MET A 1 6.02 -7.22 20.02
C MET A 1 5.06 -7.20 18.84
N ILE A 2 5.40 -6.46 17.76
CA ILE A 2 4.61 -6.38 16.54
C ILE A 2 5.39 -7.02 15.38
N VAL A 3 4.74 -7.90 14.62
CA VAL A 3 5.31 -8.41 13.35
C VAL A 3 4.82 -7.57 12.20
N VAL A 4 5.74 -7.13 11.34
CA VAL A 4 5.46 -6.34 10.13
C VAL A 4 5.82 -7.16 8.90
N THR A 5 4.82 -7.63 8.15
CA THR A 5 5.03 -8.30 6.86
C THR A 5 5.30 -7.29 5.76
N GLY A 6 6.05 -7.68 4.72
CA GLY A 6 6.41 -6.75 3.65
C GLY A 6 7.28 -5.59 4.12
N ALA A 7 8.12 -5.81 5.13
CA ALA A 7 8.94 -4.81 5.81
C ALA A 7 9.93 -4.06 4.89
N THR A 8 10.24 -4.59 3.72
CA THR A 8 11.12 -3.94 2.72
C THR A 8 10.36 -3.09 1.71
N GLY A 9 9.02 -3.15 1.71
CA GLY A 9 8.16 -2.38 0.80
C GLY A 9 7.98 -0.91 1.21
N ASN A 10 7.29 -0.14 0.36
CA ASN A 10 7.11 1.30 0.55
C ASN A 10 6.38 1.66 1.86
N VAL A 11 5.37 0.89 2.24
CA VAL A 11 4.63 1.09 3.50
C VAL A 11 5.36 0.43 4.67
N GLY A 12 5.76 -0.84 4.50
CA GLY A 12 6.33 -1.64 5.60
C GLY A 12 7.62 -1.05 6.17
N ARG A 13 8.50 -0.53 5.33
CA ARG A 13 9.76 0.09 5.76
C ARG A 13 9.51 1.31 6.65
N THR A 14 8.59 2.19 6.24
CA THR A 14 8.20 3.36 7.04
C THR A 14 7.53 2.92 8.34
N LEU A 15 6.65 1.91 8.30
CA LEU A 15 6.01 1.38 9.50
C LEU A 15 7.03 0.82 10.51
N VAL A 16 8.00 0.01 10.06
CA VAL A 16 9.07 -0.51 10.92
C VAL A 16 9.85 0.63 11.57
N ARG A 17 10.21 1.67 10.79
CA ARG A 17 10.89 2.84 11.31
C ARG A 17 10.07 3.55 12.39
N LEU A 18 8.80 3.88 12.11
CA LEU A 18 7.92 4.57 13.04
C LEU A 18 7.76 3.81 14.36
N LEU A 19 7.47 2.51 14.29
CA LEU A 19 7.31 1.68 15.48
C LEU A 19 8.61 1.59 16.30
N THR A 20 9.77 1.51 15.62
CA THR A 20 11.08 1.44 16.28
C THR A 20 11.44 2.78 16.95
N GLU A 21 11.17 3.92 16.29
CA GLU A 21 11.35 5.26 16.87
C GLU A 21 10.49 5.47 18.12
N ASP A 22 9.30 4.86 18.16
CA ASP A 22 8.40 4.88 19.32
C ASP A 22 8.76 3.83 20.40
N GLY A 23 9.88 3.12 20.25
CA GLY A 23 10.36 2.12 21.20
C GLY A 23 9.54 0.81 21.22
N VAL A 24 8.72 0.56 20.21
CA VAL A 24 7.94 -0.67 20.10
C VAL A 24 8.82 -1.80 19.56
N PRO A 25 8.89 -2.96 20.22
CA PRO A 25 9.61 -4.12 19.69
C PRO A 25 8.97 -4.62 18.38
N VAL A 26 9.76 -4.69 17.29
CA VAL A 26 9.31 -5.08 15.96
C VAL A 26 10.11 -6.27 15.44
N THR A 27 9.41 -7.22 14.84
CA THR A 27 9.99 -8.22 13.94
C THR A 27 9.62 -7.87 12.51
N ALA A 28 10.62 -7.49 11.71
CA ALA A 28 10.45 -7.15 10.30
C ALA A 28 10.53 -8.43 9.43
N LEU A 29 9.47 -8.72 8.67
CA LEU A 29 9.36 -9.92 7.85
C LEU A 29 9.28 -9.57 6.37
N ALA A 30 10.16 -10.20 5.59
CA ALA A 30 10.13 -10.16 4.12
C ALA A 30 10.86 -11.39 3.54
N ARG A 31 10.65 -11.66 2.26
CA ARG A 31 11.29 -12.80 1.57
C ARG A 31 12.82 -12.69 1.53
N ASN A 32 13.32 -11.49 1.26
CA ASN A 32 14.76 -11.19 1.17
C ASN A 32 15.09 -10.07 2.16
N ILE A 33 15.39 -10.44 3.37
CA ILE A 33 15.75 -9.50 4.44
C ILE A 33 16.80 -10.15 5.35
N GLY A 34 17.64 -9.35 5.98
CA GLY A 34 18.64 -9.80 6.94
C GLY A 34 19.04 -8.70 7.90
N GLY A 35 19.59 -9.09 9.04
CA GLY A 35 19.99 -8.20 10.13
C GLY A 35 19.20 -8.41 11.42
N PRO A 36 19.58 -7.72 12.49
CA PRO A 36 18.89 -7.82 13.78
C PRO A 36 17.41 -7.43 13.67
N GLY A 37 16.52 -8.18 14.33
CA GLY A 37 15.07 -7.90 14.31
C GLY A 37 14.37 -8.24 12.99
N THR A 38 15.02 -9.01 12.10
CA THR A 38 14.46 -9.41 10.82
C THR A 38 14.30 -10.92 10.70
N VAL A 39 13.27 -11.37 9.98
CA VAL A 39 13.02 -12.78 9.66
C VAL A 39 12.72 -12.92 8.18
N ALA A 40 13.48 -13.77 7.48
CA ALA A 40 13.20 -14.14 6.10
C ALA A 40 12.10 -15.21 6.09
N ALA A 41 10.94 -14.89 5.52
CA ALA A 41 9.81 -15.83 5.38
C ALA A 41 8.88 -15.39 4.25
N ASP A 42 8.07 -16.33 3.73
CA ASP A 42 7.12 -16.09 2.66
C ASP A 42 5.68 -16.32 3.14
N LEU A 43 4.79 -15.37 2.86
CA LEU A 43 3.36 -15.50 3.14
C LEU A 43 2.68 -16.59 2.29
N ALA A 44 3.30 -17.02 1.20
CA ALA A 44 2.84 -18.15 0.40
C ALA A 44 3.09 -19.51 1.10
N GLU A 45 4.00 -19.54 2.09
CA GLU A 45 4.39 -20.72 2.86
C GLU A 45 4.11 -20.49 4.35
N PRO A 46 2.84 -20.54 4.81
CA PRO A 46 2.46 -20.18 6.18
C PRO A 46 3.19 -20.93 7.29
N GLU A 47 3.60 -22.16 7.05
CA GLU A 47 4.37 -22.98 7.98
C GLU A 47 5.73 -22.36 8.35
N THR A 48 6.32 -21.54 7.45
CA THR A 48 7.59 -20.82 7.70
C THR A 48 7.44 -19.63 8.64
N LEU A 49 6.19 -19.17 8.86
CA LEU A 49 5.88 -17.97 9.63
C LEU A 49 5.87 -18.23 11.15
N ARG A 50 5.78 -19.47 11.60
CA ARG A 50 5.63 -19.83 13.02
C ARG A 50 6.67 -19.16 13.92
N GLY A 51 7.95 -19.28 13.57
CA GLY A 51 9.04 -18.68 14.34
C GLY A 51 9.01 -17.15 14.32
N ALA A 52 8.55 -16.54 13.21
CA ALA A 52 8.43 -15.09 13.10
C ALA A 52 7.30 -14.52 13.99
N PHE A 53 6.24 -15.29 14.21
CA PHE A 53 5.10 -14.88 15.03
C PHE A 53 5.24 -15.20 16.51
N GLU A 54 6.27 -15.95 16.91
CA GLU A 54 6.48 -16.33 18.31
C GLU A 54 6.67 -15.10 19.20
N GLY A 55 5.82 -14.97 20.24
CA GLY A 55 5.81 -13.83 21.14
C GLY A 55 5.20 -12.53 20.54
N ALA A 56 4.62 -12.58 19.36
CA ALA A 56 3.93 -11.43 18.78
C ALA A 56 2.54 -11.23 19.41
N GLU A 57 2.19 -9.98 19.69
CA GLU A 57 0.86 -9.58 20.16
C GLU A 57 0.01 -9.04 19.00
N ALA A 58 0.65 -8.42 18.01
CA ALA A 58 -0.01 -7.84 16.86
C ALA A 58 0.73 -8.13 15.55
N LEU A 59 -0.03 -8.18 14.47
CA LEU A 59 0.42 -8.47 13.12
C LEU A 59 -0.03 -7.36 12.14
N PHE A 60 0.91 -6.75 11.45
CA PHE A 60 0.64 -6.00 10.22
C PHE A 60 0.76 -6.96 9.03
N LEU A 61 -0.34 -7.19 8.33
CA LEU A 61 -0.47 -8.21 7.30
C LEU A 61 -0.70 -7.57 5.92
N LEU A 62 0.12 -7.93 4.93
CA LEU A 62 -0.18 -7.66 3.53
C LEU A 62 -1.09 -8.75 2.96
N ALA A 63 -2.00 -8.37 2.06
CA ALA A 63 -2.77 -9.32 1.26
C ALA A 63 -1.88 -9.93 0.17
N ALA A 64 -1.06 -10.90 0.53
CA ALA A 64 -0.12 -11.59 -0.34
C ALA A 64 -0.06 -13.09 -0.03
N GLY A 65 0.19 -13.93 -1.03
CA GLY A 65 0.04 -15.39 -0.93
C GLY A 65 -1.40 -15.83 -1.22
N GLU A 66 -1.66 -17.12 -1.21
CA GLU A 66 -2.95 -17.70 -1.60
C GLU A 66 -3.70 -18.37 -0.43
N ARG A 67 -3.11 -18.37 0.77
CA ARG A 67 -3.57 -19.14 1.95
C ARG A 67 -3.84 -18.22 3.16
N PRO A 68 -4.77 -17.25 3.06
CA PRO A 68 -4.99 -16.28 4.14
C PRO A 68 -5.42 -16.90 5.47
N TYR A 69 -6.26 -17.93 5.43
CA TYR A 69 -6.72 -18.62 6.64
C TYR A 69 -5.57 -19.30 7.38
N ASP A 70 -4.68 -20.00 6.64
CA ASP A 70 -3.54 -20.69 7.25
C ASP A 70 -2.53 -19.70 7.87
N VAL A 71 -2.31 -18.54 7.24
CA VAL A 71 -1.48 -17.45 7.82
C VAL A 71 -2.07 -16.98 9.15
N LEU A 72 -3.39 -16.77 9.22
CA LEU A 72 -4.06 -16.30 10.43
C LEU A 72 -4.13 -17.40 11.51
N ASP A 73 -4.29 -18.66 11.14
CA ASP A 73 -4.25 -19.78 12.07
C ASP A 73 -2.87 -19.93 12.72
N VAL A 74 -1.79 -19.78 11.92
CA VAL A 74 -0.41 -19.77 12.46
C VAL A 74 -0.20 -18.58 13.39
N ALA A 75 -0.66 -17.38 13.03
CA ALA A 75 -0.56 -16.18 13.86
C ALA A 75 -1.31 -16.37 15.19
N LYS A 76 -2.54 -16.86 15.15
CA LYS A 76 -3.37 -17.13 16.32
C LYS A 76 -2.76 -18.19 17.23
N ALA A 77 -2.24 -19.29 16.65
CA ALA A 77 -1.55 -20.35 17.41
C ALA A 77 -0.27 -19.84 18.09
N ALA A 78 0.38 -18.82 17.54
CA ALA A 78 1.55 -18.16 18.14
C ALA A 78 1.20 -17.10 19.21
N GLY A 79 -0.09 -16.81 19.44
CA GLY A 79 -0.55 -15.87 20.45
C GLY A 79 -0.84 -14.45 19.96
N VAL A 80 -0.82 -14.19 18.64
CA VAL A 80 -1.27 -12.91 18.07
C VAL A 80 -2.73 -12.68 18.43
N ARG A 81 -3.05 -11.47 18.87
CA ARG A 81 -4.40 -11.04 19.26
C ARG A 81 -4.99 -9.99 18.32
N LYS A 82 -4.14 -9.14 17.74
CA LYS A 82 -4.56 -8.03 16.87
C LYS A 82 -3.95 -8.20 15.48
N VAL A 83 -4.74 -7.98 14.44
CA VAL A 83 -4.28 -7.96 13.04
C VAL A 83 -4.72 -6.67 12.34
N VAL A 84 -3.78 -6.00 11.69
CA VAL A 84 -4.03 -4.87 10.80
C VAL A 84 -3.71 -5.32 9.38
N LEU A 85 -4.75 -5.48 8.56
CA LEU A 85 -4.63 -5.92 7.17
C LEU A 85 -4.49 -4.71 6.24
N VAL A 86 -3.48 -4.70 5.38
CA VAL A 86 -3.47 -3.82 4.21
C VAL A 86 -4.11 -4.55 3.03
N SER A 87 -5.31 -4.15 2.74
CA SER A 87 -6.12 -4.57 1.61
C SER A 87 -5.96 -3.58 0.43
N SER A 88 -7.03 -3.26 -0.27
CA SER A 88 -7.09 -2.29 -1.36
C SER A 88 -8.48 -1.64 -1.39
N GLN A 89 -8.59 -0.38 -1.81
CA GLN A 89 -9.87 0.24 -2.13
C GLN A 89 -10.66 -0.60 -3.14
N GLY A 90 -9.96 -1.19 -4.12
CA GLY A 90 -10.55 -2.07 -5.13
C GLY A 90 -11.25 -3.31 -4.55
N ALA A 91 -10.88 -3.77 -3.36
CA ALA A 91 -11.60 -4.87 -2.69
C ALA A 91 -13.05 -4.49 -2.35
N GLY A 92 -13.33 -3.21 -2.15
CA GLY A 92 -14.69 -2.67 -1.96
C GLY A 92 -15.39 -2.33 -3.26
N THR A 93 -14.70 -1.64 -4.17
CA THR A 93 -15.30 -1.04 -5.38
C THR A 93 -15.38 -1.98 -6.57
N ARG A 94 -14.44 -2.94 -6.70
CA ARG A 94 -14.36 -3.92 -7.80
C ARG A 94 -14.04 -5.33 -7.27
N PRO A 95 -14.94 -5.89 -6.49
CA PRO A 95 -14.70 -7.13 -5.73
C PRO A 95 -14.33 -8.35 -6.56
N GLU A 96 -14.82 -8.45 -7.78
CA GLU A 96 -14.55 -9.55 -8.72
C GLU A 96 -13.12 -9.52 -9.26
N VAL A 97 -12.51 -8.33 -9.37
CA VAL A 97 -11.13 -8.15 -9.82
C VAL A 97 -10.16 -8.30 -8.66
N TYR A 98 -10.53 -7.75 -7.50
CA TYR A 98 -9.72 -7.76 -6.27
C TYR A 98 -10.07 -8.95 -5.37
N ALA A 99 -10.23 -10.14 -5.95
CA ALA A 99 -10.62 -11.35 -5.24
C ALA A 99 -9.63 -11.72 -4.12
N LEU A 100 -8.32 -11.61 -4.37
CA LEU A 100 -7.31 -11.94 -3.36
C LEU A 100 -7.38 -11.02 -2.12
N PRO A 101 -7.34 -9.69 -2.22
CA PRO A 101 -7.56 -8.82 -1.07
C PRO A 101 -8.88 -9.11 -0.34
N ARG A 102 -9.96 -9.40 -1.06
CA ARG A 102 -11.25 -9.80 -0.47
C ARG A 102 -11.19 -11.09 0.33
N GLN A 103 -10.46 -12.10 -0.16
CA GLN A 103 -10.26 -13.35 0.60
C GLN A 103 -9.52 -13.09 1.90
N PHE A 104 -8.49 -12.22 1.88
CA PHE A 104 -7.80 -11.79 3.10
C PHE A 104 -8.73 -11.04 4.06
N GLU A 105 -9.59 -10.14 3.55
CA GLU A 105 -10.57 -9.45 4.38
C GLU A 105 -11.59 -10.41 5.03
N ALA A 106 -12.06 -11.41 4.28
CA ALA A 106 -12.97 -12.44 4.80
C ALA A 106 -12.27 -13.25 5.92
N ALA A 107 -11.07 -13.77 5.63
CA ALA A 107 -10.30 -14.55 6.58
C ALA A 107 -10.01 -13.75 7.88
N VAL A 108 -9.66 -12.48 7.76
CA VAL A 108 -9.41 -11.61 8.90
C VAL A 108 -10.68 -11.40 9.74
N ARG A 109 -11.83 -11.16 9.13
CA ARG A 109 -13.11 -11.00 9.83
C ARG A 109 -13.57 -12.28 10.55
N GLU A 110 -13.24 -13.44 9.97
CA GLU A 110 -13.61 -14.77 10.50
C GLU A 110 -12.60 -15.33 11.50
N SER A 111 -11.40 -14.73 11.61
CA SER A 111 -10.29 -15.24 12.42
C SER A 111 -10.57 -15.28 13.93
N GLY A 112 -11.48 -14.43 14.40
CA GLY A 112 -11.70 -14.19 15.85
C GLY A 112 -10.61 -13.34 16.51
N LEU A 113 -9.70 -12.73 15.74
CA LEU A 113 -8.74 -11.73 16.20
C LEU A 113 -9.38 -10.33 16.24
N ASP A 114 -8.79 -9.43 17.03
CA ASP A 114 -9.08 -8.00 16.93
C ASP A 114 -8.53 -7.48 15.60
N TRP A 115 -9.42 -7.13 14.68
CA TRP A 115 -9.00 -6.77 13.33
C TRP A 115 -9.28 -5.32 12.95
N THR A 116 -8.41 -4.78 12.11
CA THR A 116 -8.62 -3.51 11.38
C THR A 116 -8.19 -3.71 9.93
N ILE A 117 -8.97 -3.20 8.99
CA ILE A 117 -8.70 -3.29 7.55
C ILE A 117 -8.38 -1.90 7.00
N LEU A 118 -7.24 -1.76 6.35
CA LEU A 118 -6.83 -0.56 5.63
C LEU A 118 -7.01 -0.80 4.14
N ARG A 119 -7.79 0.04 3.47
CA ARG A 119 -8.04 0.02 2.03
C ARG A 119 -7.40 1.25 1.37
N PRO A 120 -6.09 1.26 1.14
CA PRO A 120 -5.48 2.35 0.40
C PRO A 120 -5.99 2.39 -1.04
N GLY A 121 -6.14 3.58 -1.59
CA GLY A 121 -6.26 3.84 -3.02
C GLY A 121 -4.94 3.62 -3.75
N GLY A 122 -4.76 4.26 -4.90
CA GLY A 122 -3.47 4.27 -5.57
C GLY A 122 -2.39 4.92 -4.70
N LEU A 123 -1.19 4.32 -4.62
CA LEU A 123 -0.09 4.87 -3.86
C LEU A 123 0.72 5.89 -4.69
N ASP A 124 1.12 7.01 -4.08
CA ASP A 124 2.00 8.00 -4.71
C ASP A 124 3.30 7.36 -5.22
N SER A 125 3.82 6.36 -4.52
CA SER A 125 5.01 5.60 -4.90
C SER A 125 4.87 4.82 -6.22
N ASN A 126 3.67 4.67 -6.78
CA ASN A 126 3.49 4.13 -8.12
C ASN A 126 4.19 4.99 -9.18
N ALA A 127 4.42 6.28 -8.90
CA ALA A 127 5.20 7.17 -9.76
C ALA A 127 6.68 6.76 -9.91
N PHE A 128 7.22 5.89 -9.05
CA PHE A 128 8.56 5.33 -9.25
C PHE A 128 8.69 4.52 -10.56
N ALA A 129 7.57 4.08 -11.14
CA ALA A 129 7.56 3.49 -12.48
C ALA A 129 8.13 4.44 -13.56
N TRP A 130 8.10 5.76 -13.32
CA TRP A 130 8.67 6.76 -14.22
C TRP A 130 10.13 7.09 -13.94
N ALA A 131 10.71 6.60 -12.83
CA ALA A 131 12.03 7.02 -12.36
C ALA A 131 13.12 6.82 -13.41
N GLU A 132 13.19 5.64 -14.03
CA GLU A 132 14.19 5.35 -15.07
C GLU A 132 14.05 6.26 -16.29
N SER A 133 12.81 6.43 -16.80
CA SER A 133 12.56 7.27 -17.99
C SER A 133 12.80 8.76 -17.70
N ILE A 134 12.51 9.22 -16.49
CA ILE A 134 12.79 10.60 -16.09
C ILE A 134 14.31 10.81 -15.97
N ARG A 135 15.04 9.90 -15.33
CA ARG A 135 16.51 9.99 -15.24
C ARG A 135 17.17 10.01 -16.61
N ALA A 136 16.77 9.11 -17.48
CA ALA A 136 17.42 8.91 -18.77
C ALA A 136 17.01 9.95 -19.83
N ARG A 137 15.76 10.42 -19.81
CA ARG A 137 15.18 11.18 -20.94
C ARG A 137 14.31 12.35 -20.52
N ARG A 138 14.15 12.62 -19.21
CA ARG A 138 13.22 13.63 -18.68
C ARG A 138 11.79 13.45 -19.20
N MET A 139 11.32 12.19 -19.24
CA MET A 139 10.00 11.83 -19.75
C MET A 139 9.23 10.97 -18.73
N ALA A 140 7.96 11.30 -18.55
CA ALA A 140 6.98 10.48 -17.85
C ALA A 140 5.87 10.08 -18.82
N ALA A 141 5.36 8.87 -18.73
CA ALA A 141 4.27 8.41 -19.58
C ALA A 141 3.26 7.58 -18.79
N ALA A 142 1.97 7.83 -19.02
CA ALA A 142 0.88 7.06 -18.44
C ALA A 142 -0.38 7.19 -19.31
N PRO A 143 -1.32 6.23 -19.23
CA PRO A 143 -2.62 6.37 -19.88
C PRO A 143 -3.51 7.35 -19.11
N PHE A 144 -4.57 7.84 -19.78
CA PHE A 144 -5.65 8.62 -19.18
C PHE A 144 -5.17 9.89 -18.47
N GLU A 145 -4.43 10.70 -19.17
CA GLU A 145 -3.63 11.83 -18.68
C GLU A 145 -4.38 12.81 -17.76
N ASP A 146 -5.69 12.99 -17.98
CA ASP A 146 -6.53 13.96 -17.28
C ASP A 146 -7.53 13.30 -16.28
N VAL A 147 -7.46 11.98 -16.09
CA VAL A 147 -8.30 11.28 -15.11
C VAL A 147 -7.68 11.41 -13.72
N GLY A 148 -8.39 12.10 -12.84
CA GLY A 148 -7.97 12.33 -11.45
C GLY A 148 -8.41 11.22 -10.50
N LEU A 149 -7.47 10.75 -9.66
CA LEU A 149 -7.72 9.84 -8.55
C LEU A 149 -7.02 10.35 -7.28
N PRO A 150 -7.54 10.02 -6.08
CA PRO A 150 -6.99 10.52 -4.82
C PRO A 150 -5.86 9.59 -4.31
N PHE A 151 -4.71 9.60 -5.00
CA PHE A 151 -3.53 8.83 -4.59
C PHE A 151 -3.08 9.20 -3.19
N VAL A 152 -2.60 8.21 -2.42
CA VAL A 152 -2.18 8.37 -1.04
C VAL A 152 -0.69 8.15 -0.87
N ASP A 153 -0.07 8.96 -0.01
CA ASP A 153 1.31 8.81 0.41
C ASP A 153 1.49 7.48 1.19
N PRO A 154 2.42 6.60 0.80
CA PRO A 154 2.74 5.39 1.58
C PRO A 154 3.09 5.68 3.05
N ASP A 155 3.67 6.86 3.34
CA ASP A 155 3.99 7.25 4.71
C ASP A 155 2.73 7.51 5.55
N ASP A 156 1.65 8.02 4.95
CA ASP A 156 0.36 8.15 5.63
C ASP A 156 -0.28 6.79 5.90
N VAL A 157 -0.19 5.86 4.94
CA VAL A 157 -0.66 4.48 5.17
C VAL A 157 0.10 3.82 6.32
N ALA A 158 1.42 4.01 6.38
CA ALA A 158 2.26 3.50 7.46
C ALA A 158 1.94 4.17 8.80
N ALA A 159 1.70 5.49 8.83
CA ALA A 159 1.33 6.22 10.03
C ALA A 159 -0.03 5.76 10.56
N VAL A 160 -1.05 5.61 9.70
CA VAL A 160 -2.34 5.04 10.09
C VAL A 160 -2.16 3.62 10.66
N ALA A 161 -1.36 2.78 9.98
CA ALA A 161 -1.07 1.43 10.47
C ALA A 161 -0.39 1.45 11.86
N ALA A 162 0.57 2.34 12.09
CA ALA A 162 1.24 2.48 13.38
C ALA A 162 0.28 2.91 14.49
N THR A 163 -0.63 3.87 14.21
CA THR A 163 -1.66 4.32 15.13
C THR A 163 -2.60 3.18 15.49
N VAL A 164 -3.22 2.52 14.52
CA VAL A 164 -4.22 1.46 14.77
C VAL A 164 -3.64 0.19 15.39
N LEU A 165 -2.33 -0.06 15.20
CA LEU A 165 -1.64 -1.17 15.89
C LEU A 165 -1.46 -0.91 17.38
N ARG A 166 -1.28 0.35 17.80
CA ARG A 166 -0.93 0.73 19.18
C ARG A 166 -2.12 1.26 19.98
N GLU A 167 -3.08 1.86 19.33
CA GLU A 167 -4.21 2.51 19.99
C GLU A 167 -5.45 1.60 19.99
N ASP A 168 -6.34 1.85 20.94
CA ASP A 168 -7.64 1.20 21.03
C ASP A 168 -8.69 1.96 20.20
N GLY A 169 -9.87 1.34 20.01
CA GLY A 169 -10.99 1.98 19.30
C GLY A 169 -11.03 1.73 17.80
N HIS A 170 -10.12 0.92 17.26
CA HIS A 170 -10.04 0.61 15.82
C HIS A 170 -10.49 -0.82 15.47
N VAL A 171 -10.86 -1.62 16.47
CA VAL A 171 -11.32 -3.01 16.26
C VAL A 171 -12.61 -3.04 15.47
N GLY A 172 -12.65 -3.89 14.43
CA GLY A 172 -13.79 -4.02 13.55
C GLY A 172 -13.94 -2.90 12.50
N ALA A 173 -12.98 -1.96 12.45
CA ALA A 173 -13.03 -0.85 11.53
C ALA A 173 -12.41 -1.19 10.16
N THR A 174 -12.94 -0.58 9.11
CA THR A 174 -12.36 -0.56 7.77
C THR A 174 -12.17 0.89 7.35
N TYR A 175 -10.93 1.27 7.05
CA TYR A 175 -10.55 2.64 6.66
C TYR A 175 -10.17 2.69 5.19
N THR A 176 -10.76 3.61 4.42
CA THR A 176 -10.34 3.92 3.05
C THR A 176 -9.32 5.05 3.10
N LEU A 177 -8.09 4.77 2.65
CA LEU A 177 -6.99 5.72 2.78
C LEU A 177 -6.70 6.37 1.43
N THR A 178 -6.88 7.69 1.38
CA THR A 178 -6.65 8.51 0.18
C THR A 178 -5.79 9.72 0.51
N GLY A 179 -5.21 10.32 -0.52
CA GLY A 179 -4.62 11.64 -0.42
C GLY A 179 -5.69 12.74 -0.31
N PRO A 180 -5.27 14.01 -0.15
CA PRO A 180 -6.19 15.13 0.13
C PRO A 180 -6.94 15.65 -1.08
N ALA A 181 -6.56 15.22 -2.30
CA ALA A 181 -7.15 15.70 -3.55
C ALA A 181 -6.97 14.71 -4.70
N LEU A 182 -7.79 14.86 -5.73
CA LEU A 182 -7.61 14.14 -6.99
C LEU A 182 -6.35 14.65 -7.71
N THR A 183 -5.49 13.73 -8.14
CA THR A 183 -4.29 14.03 -8.92
C THR A 183 -4.31 13.27 -10.23
N THR A 184 -4.10 13.97 -11.34
CA THR A 184 -4.01 13.36 -12.68
C THR A 184 -2.58 12.90 -12.97
N PRO A 185 -2.34 11.95 -13.90
CA PRO A 185 -1.00 11.58 -14.33
C PRO A 185 -0.17 12.79 -14.77
N ARG A 186 -0.75 13.70 -15.55
CA ARG A 186 -0.12 14.96 -15.99
C ARG A 186 0.28 15.86 -14.81
N ALA A 187 -0.61 16.03 -13.84
CA ALA A 187 -0.33 16.85 -12.65
C ALA A 187 0.78 16.23 -11.77
N ARG A 188 0.83 14.90 -11.64
CA ARG A 188 1.89 14.21 -10.91
C ARG A 188 3.25 14.36 -11.60
N ALA A 189 3.31 14.26 -12.94
CA ALA A 189 4.54 14.51 -13.68
C ALA A 189 5.02 15.97 -13.53
N ALA A 190 4.10 16.93 -13.53
CA ALA A 190 4.42 18.34 -13.28
C ALA A 190 4.96 18.58 -11.84
N ALA A 191 4.39 17.91 -10.85
CA ALA A 191 4.89 17.99 -9.46
C ALA A 191 6.31 17.40 -9.32
N ILE A 192 6.62 16.30 -10.01
CA ILE A 192 7.98 15.75 -10.06
C ILE A 192 8.93 16.74 -10.75
N ALA A 193 8.52 17.35 -11.87
CA ALA A 193 9.33 18.37 -12.56
C ALA A 193 9.64 19.56 -11.63
N ALA A 194 8.66 20.04 -10.88
CA ALA A 194 8.84 21.11 -9.88
C ALA A 194 9.83 20.70 -8.77
N ALA A 195 9.71 19.48 -8.24
CA ALA A 195 10.61 18.94 -7.22
C ALA A 195 12.05 18.75 -7.72
N LEU A 196 12.24 18.51 -9.00
CA LEU A 196 13.55 18.42 -9.65
C LEU A 196 14.15 19.80 -9.96
N GLY A 197 13.33 20.84 -10.12
CA GLY A 197 13.71 22.13 -10.68
C GLY A 197 14.02 22.06 -12.19
N GLU A 198 13.60 21.01 -12.86
CA GLU A 198 13.88 20.74 -14.28
C GLU A 198 12.61 20.26 -14.98
N PRO A 199 12.41 20.58 -16.29
CA PRO A 199 11.24 20.16 -17.03
C PRO A 199 11.21 18.62 -17.19
N VAL A 200 10.02 18.05 -17.02
CA VAL A 200 9.71 16.65 -17.36
C VAL A 200 8.59 16.67 -18.39
N THR A 201 8.85 16.11 -19.55
CA THR A 201 7.85 15.98 -20.60
C THR A 201 6.90 14.84 -20.26
N PHE A 202 5.59 15.11 -20.28
CA PHE A 202 4.57 14.08 -20.12
C PHE A 202 4.05 13.64 -21.49
N THR A 203 3.89 12.34 -21.68
CA THR A 203 3.31 11.74 -22.89
C THR A 203 2.18 10.82 -22.49
N GLU A 204 1.00 11.00 -23.07
CA GLU A 204 -0.10 10.08 -22.88
C GLU A 204 0.17 8.76 -23.61
N GLN A 205 0.06 7.66 -22.89
CA GLN A 205 0.07 6.32 -23.47
C GLN A 205 -1.34 5.92 -23.90
N THR A 206 -1.44 5.18 -24.98
CA THR A 206 -2.68 4.49 -25.30
C THR A 206 -2.98 3.42 -24.25
N ARG A 207 -4.27 3.07 -24.09
CA ARG A 207 -4.69 1.97 -23.21
C ARG A 207 -3.97 0.66 -23.57
N ALA A 208 -3.74 0.40 -24.86
CA ALA A 208 -3.05 -0.81 -25.33
C ALA A 208 -1.58 -0.84 -24.90
N GLU A 209 -0.85 0.26 -25.06
CA GLU A 209 0.56 0.36 -24.61
C GLU A 209 0.68 0.17 -23.09
N ALA A 210 -0.24 0.75 -22.32
CA ALA A 210 -0.27 0.58 -20.88
C ALA A 210 -0.61 -0.85 -20.48
N TYR A 211 -1.56 -1.49 -21.19
CA TYR A 211 -1.88 -2.90 -21.00
C TYR A 211 -0.67 -3.80 -21.22
N ASP A 212 0.03 -3.67 -22.34
CA ASP A 212 1.20 -4.47 -22.70
C ASP A 212 2.34 -4.29 -21.67
N LEU A 213 2.50 -3.08 -21.14
CA LEU A 213 3.49 -2.81 -20.10
C LEU A 213 3.11 -3.48 -18.77
N MET A 214 1.88 -3.32 -18.31
CA MET A 214 1.41 -3.89 -17.03
C MET A 214 1.34 -5.41 -17.05
N ALA A 215 1.00 -6.01 -18.19
CA ALA A 215 0.91 -7.47 -18.37
C ALA A 215 2.27 -8.19 -18.17
N ARG A 216 3.38 -7.45 -18.17
CA ARG A 216 4.71 -8.02 -17.84
C ARG A 216 4.90 -8.31 -16.35
N PHE A 217 4.09 -7.69 -15.48
CA PHE A 217 4.29 -7.70 -14.03
C PHE A 217 3.06 -8.14 -13.25
N MET A 218 1.88 -8.13 -13.88
CA MET A 218 0.60 -8.41 -13.23
C MET A 218 -0.22 -9.45 -14.00
N PRO A 219 -1.04 -10.26 -13.31
CA PRO A 219 -2.03 -11.13 -13.95
C PRO A 219 -3.01 -10.32 -14.80
N LEU A 220 -3.41 -10.84 -15.96
CA LEU A 220 -4.26 -10.12 -16.92
C LEU A 220 -5.58 -9.58 -16.33
N PRO A 221 -6.32 -10.31 -15.48
CA PRO A 221 -7.53 -9.75 -14.85
C PRO A 221 -7.23 -8.52 -13.98
N VAL A 222 -6.06 -8.49 -13.30
CA VAL A 222 -5.65 -7.34 -12.49
C VAL A 222 -5.27 -6.14 -13.37
N VAL A 223 -4.63 -6.40 -14.53
CA VAL A 223 -4.33 -5.34 -15.53
C VAL A 223 -5.61 -4.68 -16.00
N GLU A 224 -6.60 -5.46 -16.41
CA GLU A 224 -7.89 -4.93 -16.88
C GLU A 224 -8.60 -4.10 -15.81
N GLY A 225 -8.66 -4.63 -14.57
CA GLY A 225 -9.25 -3.90 -13.46
C GLY A 225 -8.51 -2.61 -13.12
N THR A 226 -7.17 -2.65 -13.16
CA THR A 226 -6.35 -1.45 -12.93
C THR A 226 -6.60 -0.39 -14.00
N LEU A 227 -6.60 -0.78 -15.28
CA LEU A 227 -6.88 0.14 -16.39
C LEU A 227 -8.31 0.70 -16.34
N ALA A 228 -9.28 -0.10 -15.87
CA ALA A 228 -10.64 0.37 -15.68
C ALA A 228 -10.72 1.43 -14.56
N ILE A 229 -10.03 1.23 -13.43
CA ILE A 229 -9.95 2.26 -12.37
C ILE A 229 -9.25 3.52 -12.87
N LEU A 230 -8.16 3.37 -13.60
CA LEU A 230 -7.37 4.52 -14.07
C LEU A 230 -8.10 5.33 -15.14
N GLY A 231 -8.90 4.70 -16.01
CA GLY A 231 -9.56 5.35 -17.14
C GLY A 231 -11.02 5.73 -16.88
N GLU A 232 -11.74 4.87 -16.18
CA GLU A 232 -13.18 5.00 -15.92
C GLU A 232 -13.50 4.74 -14.43
N PRO A 233 -12.92 5.57 -13.53
CA PRO A 233 -13.16 5.40 -12.10
C PRO A 233 -14.63 5.70 -11.76
N THR A 234 -15.17 4.91 -10.83
CA THR A 234 -16.49 5.19 -10.24
C THR A 234 -16.44 6.44 -9.35
N GLU A 235 -17.62 6.95 -8.96
CA GLU A 235 -17.70 8.07 -8.01
C GLU A 235 -17.03 7.70 -6.67
N GLU A 236 -17.21 6.47 -6.20
CA GLU A 236 -16.60 5.98 -4.96
C GLU A 236 -15.06 5.94 -5.05
N GLU A 237 -14.50 5.53 -6.21
CA GLU A 237 -13.05 5.50 -6.44
C GLU A 237 -12.42 6.89 -6.52
N ARG A 238 -13.22 7.92 -6.82
CA ARG A 238 -12.81 9.33 -6.85
C ARG A 238 -13.04 10.05 -5.52
N LEU A 239 -13.71 9.43 -4.58
CA LEU A 239 -14.02 10.08 -3.30
C LEU A 239 -12.75 10.27 -2.47
N VAL A 240 -12.53 11.51 -2.02
CA VAL A 240 -11.50 11.80 -1.01
C VAL A 240 -12.04 11.39 0.36
N SER A 241 -11.43 10.37 0.96
CA SER A 241 -11.83 9.86 2.26
C SER A 241 -11.29 10.73 3.41
N PRO A 242 -12.08 10.98 4.47
CA PRO A 242 -11.61 11.66 5.66
C PRO A 242 -10.81 10.75 6.62
N ASP A 243 -10.62 9.47 6.30
CA ASP A 243 -10.15 8.49 7.28
C ASP A 243 -8.69 8.70 7.71
N VAL A 244 -7.81 9.17 6.81
CA VAL A 244 -6.43 9.52 7.19
C VAL A 244 -6.44 10.62 8.25
N GLU A 245 -7.19 11.70 8.00
CA GLU A 245 -7.31 12.81 8.95
C GLU A 245 -7.99 12.38 10.25
N ARG A 246 -9.04 11.57 10.17
CA ARG A 246 -9.77 11.04 11.34
C ARG A 246 -8.87 10.24 12.27
N VAL A 247 -7.98 9.39 11.69
CA VAL A 247 -7.09 8.53 12.48
C VAL A 247 -5.86 9.29 12.97
N LEU A 248 -5.27 10.16 12.14
CA LEU A 248 -4.01 10.82 12.46
C LEU A 248 -4.15 12.20 13.12
N GLY A 249 -5.37 12.79 13.12
CA GLY A 249 -5.58 14.17 13.60
C GLY A 249 -4.93 15.24 12.73
N ARG A 250 -4.45 14.88 11.52
CA ARG A 250 -3.86 15.79 10.54
C ARG A 250 -4.28 15.41 9.12
N ALA A 251 -4.27 16.37 8.22
CA ALA A 251 -4.52 16.10 6.80
C ALA A 251 -3.48 15.13 6.21
N PRO A 252 -3.87 14.30 5.21
CA PRO A 252 -2.93 13.49 4.46
C PRO A 252 -1.94 14.34 3.65
N GLY A 253 -0.76 13.78 3.38
CA GLY A 253 0.28 14.39 2.55
C GLY A 253 -0.19 14.60 1.12
N THR A 254 0.32 15.66 0.48
CA THR A 254 0.08 15.90 -0.94
C THR A 254 1.08 15.15 -1.81
N PHE A 255 0.70 14.81 -3.06
CA PHE A 255 1.63 14.25 -4.02
C PHE A 255 2.87 15.14 -4.25
N ALA A 256 2.71 16.46 -4.22
CA ALA A 256 3.83 17.41 -4.35
C ALA A 256 4.84 17.23 -3.21
N ALA A 257 4.38 17.16 -1.97
CA ALA A 257 5.25 16.92 -0.82
C ALA A 257 5.94 15.54 -0.89
N TRP A 258 5.24 14.52 -1.37
CA TRP A 258 5.83 13.21 -1.64
C TRP A 258 6.92 13.30 -2.72
N ALA A 259 6.67 14.00 -3.83
CA ALA A 259 7.61 14.17 -4.93
C ALA A 259 8.89 14.91 -4.47
N GLU A 260 8.76 15.95 -3.65
CA GLU A 260 9.91 16.68 -3.06
C GLU A 260 10.79 15.76 -2.21
N ARG A 261 10.19 14.96 -1.30
CA ARG A 261 10.93 14.01 -0.46
C ARG A 261 11.62 12.92 -1.26
N ASN A 262 11.08 12.55 -2.41
CA ASN A 262 11.56 11.46 -3.25
C ASN A 262 12.28 11.93 -4.52
N ALA A 263 12.58 13.23 -4.66
CA ALA A 263 13.18 13.80 -5.86
C ALA A 263 14.50 13.11 -6.28
N ALA A 264 15.28 12.61 -5.31
CA ALA A 264 16.53 11.88 -5.57
C ALA A 264 16.34 10.63 -6.44
N ALA A 265 15.16 9.98 -6.39
CA ALA A 265 14.86 8.80 -7.21
C ALA A 265 14.70 9.14 -8.70
N PHE A 266 14.47 10.38 -9.05
CA PHE A 266 14.20 10.87 -10.41
C PHE A 266 15.38 11.69 -11.02
N ARG A 267 16.47 11.88 -10.27
CA ARG A 267 17.69 12.57 -10.71
C ARG A 267 18.62 11.71 -11.54
#